data_599445794cb869e0fe6132afbe6377cc
#
_entry.id   599445794cb869e0fe6132afbe6377cc
#
_cell.length_a   1.000
_cell.length_b   1.000
_cell.length_c   1.000
_cell.angle_alpha   90.00
_cell.angle_beta   90.00
_cell.angle_gamma   90.00
#
_symmetry.space_group_name_H-M   'P 1'
#
loop_
_entity.id
_entity.type
_entity.pdbx_description
1 polymer ?
#
loop_
_entity_poly.entity_id
_entity_poly.type
_entity_poly.pdbx_seq_one_letter_code
_entity_poly.pdbx_strand_id
1 'polypeptide(L)'
;MVGEVKVSYGVAGHEFPNVSRIAQKCDSAPETAGAPLVTSYRVAVTSDKLRSRRLSASRTRNPHVPSMSPVATVPLRVAVGGDHAGFPLKKWVVELLRAGDVPLIDCGTDDETSCDYPDFAAAVSREIVTGKADRGVLVCGSGVGVSVAANKIKGIRAAICHDTYSAHQGVEHDDMNVLCVGARVIGPDLAREIVSAFLAARYTPGERHSRRLDKVLRLERDGLTG
;
A
#
# COMPACT_ATOMS: atom_id res chain seq x y z
N MET A 1 -30.93 -32.48 -9.90
CA MET A 1 -30.72 -31.77 -11.18
C MET A 1 -29.98 -30.50 -10.88
N VAL A 2 -28.67 -30.50 -11.06
CA VAL A 2 -27.81 -29.32 -10.86
C VAL A 2 -27.60 -28.72 -12.24
N GLY A 3 -28.11 -27.50 -12.47
CA GLY A 3 -28.02 -26.82 -13.74
C GLY A 3 -26.61 -26.28 -13.99
N GLU A 4 -26.00 -26.65 -15.12
CA GLU A 4 -24.76 -26.06 -15.61
C GLU A 4 -24.99 -24.60 -16.02
N VAL A 5 -24.27 -23.68 -15.38
CA VAL A 5 -24.17 -22.28 -15.82
C VAL A 5 -23.00 -22.19 -16.79
N LYS A 6 -23.28 -22.11 -18.08
CA LYS A 6 -22.28 -21.79 -19.11
C LYS A 6 -22.07 -20.27 -19.16
N VAL A 7 -20.92 -19.81 -18.71
CA VAL A 7 -20.47 -18.42 -18.93
C VAL A 7 -19.54 -18.42 -20.14
N SER A 8 -20.00 -17.87 -21.26
CA SER A 8 -19.18 -17.71 -22.47
C SER A 8 -18.59 -16.29 -22.51
N TYR A 9 -17.27 -16.19 -22.36
CA TYR A 9 -16.54 -14.97 -22.71
C TYR A 9 -16.01 -15.10 -24.14
N GLY A 10 -16.60 -14.35 -25.06
CA GLY A 10 -16.14 -14.28 -26.44
C GLY A 10 -14.97 -13.32 -26.58
N VAL A 11 -13.76 -13.83 -26.69
CA VAL A 11 -12.63 -13.13 -27.30
C VAL A 11 -12.03 -14.07 -28.34
N ALA A 12 -12.01 -13.61 -29.58
CA ALA A 12 -11.56 -14.43 -30.71
C ALA A 12 -10.07 -14.77 -30.57
N GLY A 13 -9.74 -16.07 -30.59
CA GLY A 13 -8.45 -16.56 -31.07
C GLY A 13 -7.41 -17.04 -30.07
N HIS A 14 -7.72 -17.25 -28.77
CA HIS A 14 -6.82 -17.98 -27.89
C HIS A 14 -7.57 -19.00 -27.03
N GLU A 15 -7.31 -20.28 -27.27
CA GLU A 15 -7.76 -21.37 -26.40
C GLU A 15 -6.96 -21.32 -25.08
N PHE A 16 -7.63 -21.01 -23.97
CA PHE A 16 -7.06 -21.19 -22.65
C PHE A 16 -7.24 -22.66 -22.21
N PRO A 17 -6.24 -23.27 -21.55
CA PRO A 17 -6.37 -24.62 -21.07
C PRO A 17 -7.49 -24.73 -20.03
N ASN A 18 -8.32 -25.76 -20.19
CA ASN A 18 -9.53 -26.06 -19.45
C ASN A 18 -9.29 -26.07 -17.92
N VAL A 19 -9.88 -25.11 -17.23
CA VAL A 19 -9.75 -24.89 -15.77
C VAL A 19 -10.42 -26.02 -14.94
N SER A 20 -11.18 -26.92 -15.56
CA SER A 20 -11.85 -28.05 -14.90
C SER A 20 -10.89 -29.13 -14.34
N ARG A 21 -9.60 -29.09 -14.65
CA ARG A 21 -8.60 -30.03 -14.12
C ARG A 21 -7.98 -29.67 -12.78
N ILE A 22 -8.22 -28.45 -12.27
CA ILE A 22 -7.65 -28.02 -10.98
C ILE A 22 -8.58 -28.37 -9.81
N ALA A 23 -9.87 -28.57 -10.04
CA ALA A 23 -10.85 -28.89 -8.99
C ALA A 23 -10.88 -30.38 -8.58
N GLN A 24 -10.21 -31.30 -9.30
CA GLN A 24 -10.34 -32.76 -9.09
C GLN A 24 -9.26 -33.38 -8.18
N LYS A 25 -8.48 -32.58 -7.44
CA LYS A 25 -7.41 -33.12 -6.57
C LYS A 25 -7.60 -32.90 -5.08
N CYS A 26 -8.79 -32.51 -4.63
CA CYS A 26 -9.10 -32.31 -3.21
C CYS A 26 -10.17 -33.22 -2.62
N ASP A 27 -10.68 -34.20 -3.38
CA ASP A 27 -11.69 -35.17 -2.90
C ASP A 27 -11.06 -36.53 -2.65
N SER A 28 -10.28 -36.68 -1.59
CA SER A 28 -10.01 -37.96 -0.96
C SER A 28 -9.53 -37.79 0.48
N ALA A 29 -10.44 -37.44 1.38
CA ALA A 29 -10.27 -37.73 2.79
C ALA A 29 -11.58 -38.38 3.31
N PRO A 30 -11.54 -39.50 4.10
CA PRO A 30 -12.72 -40.22 4.53
C PRO A 30 -13.47 -39.44 5.61
N GLU A 31 -14.81 -39.36 5.46
CA GLU A 31 -15.73 -38.94 6.51
C GLU A 31 -15.66 -39.91 7.69
N THR A 32 -15.21 -39.41 8.86
CA THR A 32 -15.58 -40.03 10.13
C THR A 32 -16.30 -38.98 10.95
N ALA A 33 -17.53 -39.32 11.30
CA ALA A 33 -18.44 -38.53 12.16
C ALA A 33 -17.84 -38.33 13.55
N GLY A 34 -17.98 -37.11 14.11
CA GLY A 34 -17.76 -36.90 15.54
C GLY A 34 -17.63 -35.41 15.91
N ALA A 35 -18.74 -34.86 16.43
CA ALA A 35 -18.90 -33.76 17.39
C ALA A 35 -18.04 -32.50 17.32
N PRO A 36 -18.63 -31.30 17.54
CA PRO A 36 -17.92 -30.04 17.52
C PRO A 36 -17.10 -29.84 18.78
N LEU A 37 -15.78 -29.78 18.62
CA LEU A 37 -14.86 -29.35 19.69
C LEU A 37 -14.86 -27.80 19.76
N VAL A 38 -15.70 -27.27 20.65
CA VAL A 38 -15.58 -25.87 21.09
C VAL A 38 -14.42 -25.82 22.08
N THR A 39 -13.23 -25.45 21.61
CA THR A 39 -12.10 -25.23 22.50
C THR A 39 -12.17 -23.82 23.05
N SER A 40 -12.77 -23.66 24.23
CA SER A 40 -12.71 -22.43 24.98
C SER A 40 -11.33 -22.30 25.64
N TYR A 41 -10.52 -21.34 25.17
CA TYR A 41 -9.29 -20.96 25.86
C TYR A 41 -9.65 -20.06 27.05
N ARG A 42 -9.58 -20.62 28.28
CA ARG A 42 -9.53 -19.83 29.52
C ARG A 42 -8.10 -19.33 29.69
N VAL A 43 -7.90 -18.04 29.52
CA VAL A 43 -6.67 -17.38 29.98
C VAL A 43 -6.74 -17.23 31.46
N ALA A 44 -5.96 -18.04 32.22
CA ALA A 44 -5.80 -17.87 33.64
C ALA A 44 -4.87 -16.68 33.89
N VAL A 45 -5.43 -15.56 34.33
CA VAL A 45 -4.65 -14.45 34.88
C VAL A 45 -4.32 -14.79 36.32
N THR A 46 -3.09 -15.24 36.57
CA THR A 46 -2.59 -15.40 37.95
C THR A 46 -2.17 -14.00 38.42
N SER A 47 -2.88 -13.50 39.42
CA SER A 47 -2.53 -12.30 40.16
C SER A 47 -1.37 -12.59 41.09
N ASP A 48 -0.16 -12.36 40.63
CA ASP A 48 1.02 -12.35 41.49
C ASP A 48 1.18 -10.97 42.14
N LYS A 49 1.20 -11.00 43.48
CA LYS A 49 1.34 -9.83 44.35
C LYS A 49 2.66 -9.13 44.09
N LEU A 50 2.64 -8.04 43.32
CA LEU A 50 3.77 -7.12 43.19
C LEU A 50 3.97 -6.36 44.50
N ARG A 51 4.89 -6.85 45.36
CA ARG A 51 5.46 -6.10 46.50
C ARG A 51 6.19 -4.88 45.93
N SER A 52 5.69 -3.70 46.23
CA SER A 52 6.33 -2.41 45.94
C SER A 52 7.67 -2.30 46.68
N ARG A 53 8.76 -2.59 46.01
CA ARG A 53 10.10 -2.11 46.42
C ARG A 53 10.29 -0.73 45.80
N ARG A 54 10.18 0.31 46.62
CA ARG A 54 10.66 1.66 46.28
C ARG A 54 12.19 1.59 46.15
N LEU A 55 12.66 1.54 44.92
CA LEU A 55 14.06 1.85 44.62
C LEU A 55 14.18 3.36 44.42
N SER A 56 14.77 4.04 45.38
CA SER A 56 15.22 5.42 45.21
C SER A 56 16.41 5.45 44.26
N ALA A 57 16.12 5.65 42.95
CA ALA A 57 17.18 5.90 41.98
C ALA A 57 17.55 7.37 42.05
N SER A 58 18.66 7.70 42.66
CA SER A 58 19.33 8.99 42.51
C SER A 58 19.74 9.13 41.02
N ARG A 59 19.00 9.96 40.26
CA ARG A 59 19.38 10.34 38.92
C ARG A 59 20.61 11.25 38.99
N THR A 60 21.81 10.68 38.90
CA THR A 60 22.99 11.46 38.51
C THR A 60 22.79 11.90 37.07
N ARG A 61 22.52 13.18 36.85
CA ARG A 61 22.51 13.78 35.51
C ARG A 61 23.92 13.70 34.97
N ASN A 62 24.09 12.93 33.91
CA ASN A 62 25.32 12.92 33.12
C ASN A 62 25.37 14.27 32.35
N PRO A 63 26.35 15.18 32.62
CA PRO A 63 26.33 16.53 32.11
C PRO A 63 26.78 16.68 30.65
N HIS A 64 26.93 15.60 29.90
CA HIS A 64 27.56 15.67 28.58
C HIS A 64 26.81 14.96 27.44
N VAL A 65 25.46 14.89 27.52
CA VAL A 65 24.65 14.58 26.36
C VAL A 65 24.15 15.92 25.80
N PRO A 66 24.68 16.39 24.65
CA PRO A 66 24.11 17.58 24.03
C PRO A 66 22.64 17.27 23.73
N SER A 67 21.75 18.15 24.20
CA SER A 67 20.34 18.09 23.85
C SER A 67 20.25 18.28 22.33
N MET A 68 20.06 17.19 21.59
CA MET A 68 19.70 17.29 20.18
C MET A 68 18.34 17.98 20.15
N SER A 69 18.31 19.22 19.68
CA SER A 69 17.06 19.88 19.30
C SER A 69 16.31 18.92 18.38
N PRO A 70 14.99 18.76 18.53
CA PRO A 70 14.22 17.96 17.62
C PRO A 70 14.48 18.47 16.20
N VAL A 71 15.05 17.61 15.35
CA VAL A 71 15.17 17.91 13.92
C VAL A 71 13.75 18.16 13.46
N ALA A 72 13.46 19.40 13.04
CA ALA A 72 12.17 19.75 12.50
C ALA A 72 11.93 18.82 11.29
N THR A 73 11.05 17.85 11.45
CA THR A 73 10.67 16.97 10.35
C THR A 73 9.87 17.81 9.37
N VAL A 74 10.47 18.13 8.23
CA VAL A 74 9.77 18.81 7.15
C VAL A 74 8.54 17.93 6.79
N PRO A 75 7.33 18.51 6.77
CA PRO A 75 6.14 17.73 6.45
C PRO A 75 6.26 17.16 5.03
N LEU A 76 5.84 15.90 4.87
CA LEU A 76 5.81 15.23 3.57
C LEU A 76 4.89 15.99 2.61
N ARG A 77 5.39 16.28 1.41
CA ARG A 77 4.63 16.86 0.30
C ARG A 77 4.07 15.74 -0.55
N VAL A 78 2.77 15.77 -0.85
CA VAL A 78 2.07 14.69 -1.53
C VAL A 78 1.48 15.19 -2.85
N ALA A 79 1.77 14.50 -3.95
CA ALA A 79 1.08 14.71 -5.22
C ALA A 79 -0.08 13.70 -5.33
N VAL A 80 -1.27 14.17 -5.70
CA VAL A 80 -2.46 13.32 -5.87
C VAL A 80 -2.99 13.48 -7.28
N GLY A 81 -3.31 12.36 -7.94
CA GLY A 81 -3.90 12.37 -9.27
C GLY A 81 -4.82 11.17 -9.50
N GLY A 82 -5.62 11.25 -10.53
CA GLY A 82 -6.51 10.15 -10.89
C GLY A 82 -7.30 10.45 -12.17
N ASP A 83 -7.86 9.41 -12.76
CA ASP A 83 -8.73 9.51 -13.91
C ASP A 83 -10.20 9.76 -13.49
N HIS A 84 -11.08 9.89 -14.48
CA HIS A 84 -12.52 10.08 -14.27
C HIS A 84 -13.16 8.98 -13.40
N ALA A 85 -12.71 7.71 -13.53
CA ALA A 85 -13.23 6.59 -12.74
C ALA A 85 -12.74 6.64 -11.28
N GLY A 86 -11.62 7.29 -11.03
CA GLY A 86 -11.05 7.53 -9.70
C GLY A 86 -11.50 8.84 -9.06
N PHE A 87 -12.09 9.75 -9.81
CA PHE A 87 -12.37 11.13 -9.39
C PHE A 87 -13.08 11.27 -8.04
N PRO A 88 -14.22 10.57 -7.76
CA PRO A 88 -14.90 10.71 -6.47
C PRO A 88 -14.02 10.36 -5.27
N LEU A 89 -13.27 9.27 -5.36
CA LEU A 89 -12.35 8.85 -4.29
C LEU A 89 -11.10 9.75 -4.23
N LYS A 90 -10.57 10.18 -5.38
CA LYS A 90 -9.46 11.14 -5.46
C LYS A 90 -9.81 12.47 -4.77
N LYS A 91 -10.99 13.02 -5.06
CA LYS A 91 -11.49 14.23 -4.43
C LYS A 91 -11.55 14.07 -2.90
N TRP A 92 -12.08 12.95 -2.43
CA TRP A 92 -12.15 12.63 -1.02
C TRP A 92 -10.75 12.53 -0.37
N VAL A 93 -9.77 11.90 -1.05
CA VAL A 93 -8.37 11.83 -0.58
C VAL A 93 -7.75 13.23 -0.48
N VAL A 94 -7.99 14.10 -1.46
CA VAL A 94 -7.53 15.49 -1.44
C VAL A 94 -8.10 16.25 -0.24
N GLU A 95 -9.40 16.10 0.03
CA GLU A 95 -10.06 16.72 1.19
C GLU A 95 -9.50 16.18 2.52
N LEU A 96 -9.26 14.87 2.61
CA LEU A 96 -8.63 14.24 3.77
C LEU A 96 -7.24 14.83 4.05
N LEU A 97 -6.40 14.96 3.02
CA LEU A 97 -5.04 15.48 3.17
C LEU A 97 -5.03 16.97 3.53
N ARG A 98 -5.94 17.76 2.96
CA ARG A 98 -6.13 19.17 3.31
C ARG A 98 -6.56 19.34 4.76
N ALA A 99 -7.50 18.53 5.22
CA ALA A 99 -7.95 18.55 6.61
C ALA A 99 -6.85 18.16 7.63
N GLY A 100 -5.85 17.40 7.18
CA GLY A 100 -4.67 17.04 7.96
C GLY A 100 -3.48 17.99 7.81
N ASP A 101 -3.66 19.15 7.18
CA ASP A 101 -2.60 20.14 6.88
C ASP A 101 -1.40 19.54 6.14
N VAL A 102 -1.62 18.49 5.32
CA VAL A 102 -0.58 17.89 4.51
C VAL A 102 -0.34 18.75 3.26
N PRO A 103 0.89 19.24 3.02
CA PRO A 103 1.23 19.93 1.79
C PRO A 103 0.95 19.04 0.58
N LEU A 104 0.02 19.44 -0.29
CA LEU A 104 -0.37 18.62 -1.42
C LEU A 104 -0.39 19.40 -2.74
N ILE A 105 -0.12 18.68 -3.84
CA ILE A 105 -0.28 19.10 -5.23
C ILE A 105 -1.35 18.23 -5.85
N ASP A 106 -2.48 18.84 -6.25
CA ASP A 106 -3.54 18.15 -6.98
C ASP A 106 -3.22 18.18 -8.48
N CYS A 107 -2.98 17.01 -9.06
CA CYS A 107 -2.59 16.81 -10.45
C CYS A 107 -3.77 16.43 -11.37
N GLY A 108 -5.02 16.56 -10.90
CA GLY A 108 -6.25 16.29 -11.66
C GLY A 108 -6.71 14.84 -11.52
N THR A 109 -7.79 14.37 -12.16
CA THR A 109 -8.79 15.15 -12.92
C THR A 109 -9.72 15.94 -11.99
N ASP A 110 -10.48 16.90 -12.52
CA ASP A 110 -11.38 17.75 -11.73
C ASP A 110 -12.86 17.40 -11.87
N ASP A 111 -13.18 16.41 -12.74
CA ASP A 111 -14.55 15.93 -12.98
C ASP A 111 -14.58 14.45 -13.42
N GLU A 112 -15.76 13.96 -13.75
CA GLU A 112 -16.00 12.58 -14.23
C GLU A 112 -15.97 12.46 -15.77
N THR A 113 -15.56 13.50 -16.49
CA THR A 113 -15.40 13.43 -17.94
C THR A 113 -14.31 12.45 -18.30
N SER A 114 -14.57 11.57 -19.26
CA SER A 114 -13.64 10.52 -19.67
C SER A 114 -12.27 11.10 -20.05
N CYS A 115 -11.24 10.59 -19.41
CA CYS A 115 -9.85 11.01 -19.60
C CYS A 115 -8.89 9.82 -19.40
N ASP A 116 -7.66 9.96 -19.89
CA ASP A 116 -6.69 8.88 -19.94
C ASP A 116 -5.81 8.86 -18.67
N TYR A 117 -5.88 7.76 -17.93
CA TYR A 117 -5.16 7.57 -16.69
C TYR A 117 -3.62 7.73 -16.80
N PRO A 118 -2.94 7.43 -17.93
CA PRO A 118 -1.49 7.60 -18.02
C PRO A 118 -1.03 9.04 -17.88
N ASP A 119 -1.85 10.01 -18.29
CA ASP A 119 -1.52 11.45 -18.18
C ASP A 119 -1.40 11.87 -16.71
N PHE A 120 -2.30 11.39 -15.86
CA PHE A 120 -2.29 11.67 -14.42
C PHE A 120 -1.17 10.91 -13.71
N ALA A 121 -0.89 9.66 -14.13
CA ALA A 121 0.27 8.92 -13.65
C ALA A 121 1.57 9.67 -13.98
N ALA A 122 1.69 10.23 -15.19
CA ALA A 122 2.83 11.03 -15.59
C ALA A 122 2.91 12.36 -14.82
N ALA A 123 1.78 13.03 -14.59
CA ALA A 123 1.73 14.29 -13.85
C ALA A 123 2.21 14.11 -12.39
N VAL A 124 1.64 13.15 -11.65
CA VAL A 124 2.06 12.83 -10.27
C VAL A 124 3.52 12.42 -10.22
N SER A 125 3.96 11.55 -11.13
CA SER A 125 5.35 11.09 -11.18
C SER A 125 6.33 12.23 -11.44
N ARG A 126 5.96 13.21 -12.28
CA ARG A 126 6.78 14.41 -12.56
C ARG A 126 7.02 15.23 -11.29
N GLU A 127 5.99 15.42 -10.46
CA GLU A 127 6.14 16.18 -9.21
C GLU A 127 7.11 15.48 -8.24
N ILE A 128 7.16 14.16 -8.25
CA ILE A 128 8.09 13.38 -7.42
C ILE A 128 9.51 13.45 -7.98
N VAL A 129 9.69 13.15 -9.27
CA VAL A 129 11.06 13.10 -9.86
C VAL A 129 11.72 14.47 -9.93
N THR A 130 10.92 15.55 -9.96
CA THR A 130 11.43 16.94 -9.89
C THR A 130 11.64 17.43 -8.45
N GLY A 131 11.37 16.60 -7.45
CA GLY A 131 11.54 16.94 -6.04
C GLY A 131 10.54 17.94 -5.49
N LYS A 132 9.40 18.17 -6.15
CA LYS A 132 8.31 19.02 -5.66
C LYS A 132 7.38 18.29 -4.71
N ALA A 133 7.23 16.97 -4.88
CA ALA A 133 6.54 16.08 -3.96
C ALA A 133 7.47 14.96 -3.51
N ASP A 134 7.25 14.46 -2.30
CA ASP A 134 8.02 13.36 -1.71
C ASP A 134 7.33 12.02 -1.96
N ARG A 135 5.99 12.03 -2.11
CA ARG A 135 5.16 10.86 -2.39
C ARG A 135 3.99 11.18 -3.30
N GLY A 136 3.45 10.14 -3.95
CA GLY A 136 2.27 10.23 -4.79
C GLY A 136 1.15 9.30 -4.36
N VAL A 137 -0.09 9.73 -4.61
CA VAL A 137 -1.29 8.89 -4.53
C VAL A 137 -2.00 8.95 -5.88
N LEU A 138 -2.19 7.80 -6.50
CA LEU A 138 -2.88 7.65 -7.78
C LEU A 138 -4.17 6.85 -7.60
N VAL A 139 -5.28 7.40 -8.09
CA VAL A 139 -6.60 6.80 -7.98
C VAL A 139 -7.19 6.60 -9.38
N CYS A 140 -7.58 5.36 -9.69
CA CYS A 140 -8.36 5.07 -10.90
C CYS A 140 -9.44 4.03 -10.58
N GLY A 141 -10.11 3.46 -11.56
CA GLY A 141 -11.15 2.46 -11.33
C GLY A 141 -10.65 1.24 -10.54
N SER A 142 -9.49 0.68 -10.87
CA SER A 142 -8.91 -0.52 -10.25
C SER A 142 -7.56 -0.31 -9.57
N GLY A 143 -6.87 0.80 -9.81
CA GLY A 143 -5.48 1.02 -9.42
C GLY A 143 -4.45 0.44 -10.39
N VAL A 144 -4.85 -0.50 -11.26
CA VAL A 144 -3.93 -1.26 -12.12
C VAL A 144 -3.27 -0.38 -13.17
N GLY A 145 -4.09 0.32 -13.97
CA GLY A 145 -3.58 1.13 -15.09
C GLY A 145 -2.59 2.20 -14.64
N VAL A 146 -2.94 2.97 -13.62
CA VAL A 146 -2.06 4.02 -13.07
C VAL A 146 -0.76 3.44 -12.47
N SER A 147 -0.83 2.26 -11.86
CA SER A 147 0.38 1.58 -11.36
C SER A 147 1.32 1.15 -12.49
N VAL A 148 0.76 0.55 -13.56
CA VAL A 148 1.54 0.16 -14.74
C VAL A 148 2.19 1.38 -15.38
N ALA A 149 1.44 2.47 -15.57
CA ALA A 149 1.93 3.70 -16.20
C ALA A 149 3.02 4.37 -15.35
N ALA A 150 2.78 4.55 -14.05
CA ALA A 150 3.72 5.18 -13.14
C ALA A 150 5.08 4.45 -13.09
N ASN A 151 5.08 3.11 -13.07
CA ASN A 151 6.30 2.31 -13.07
C ASN A 151 7.08 2.34 -14.40
N LYS A 152 6.58 3.02 -15.45
CA LYS A 152 7.36 3.29 -16.67
C LYS A 152 8.23 4.54 -16.55
N ILE A 153 8.08 5.28 -15.45
CA ILE A 153 8.81 6.54 -15.24
C ILE A 153 9.95 6.26 -14.26
N LYS A 154 11.16 6.58 -14.71
CA LYS A 154 12.38 6.37 -13.92
C LYS A 154 12.31 7.08 -12.57
N GLY A 155 12.68 6.38 -11.50
CA GLY A 155 12.63 6.87 -10.12
C GLY A 155 11.28 6.65 -9.43
N ILE A 156 10.28 6.07 -10.12
CA ILE A 156 8.98 5.75 -9.54
C ILE A 156 8.92 4.27 -9.15
N ARG A 157 8.50 4.02 -7.93
CA ARG A 157 8.20 2.71 -7.39
C ARG A 157 6.75 2.73 -6.91
N ALA A 158 5.85 2.37 -7.82
CA ALA A 158 4.41 2.39 -7.61
C ALA A 158 3.88 0.98 -7.32
N ALA A 159 3.02 0.85 -6.33
CA ALA A 159 2.31 -0.39 -6.08
C ALA A 159 0.82 -0.16 -5.82
N ILE A 160 0.02 -1.16 -6.19
CA ILE A 160 -1.39 -1.21 -5.83
C ILE A 160 -1.47 -1.78 -4.42
N CYS A 161 -2.05 -1.01 -3.48
CA CYS A 161 -2.28 -1.49 -2.14
C CYS A 161 -3.75 -1.25 -1.75
N HIS A 162 -4.47 -2.32 -1.49
CA HIS A 162 -5.85 -2.28 -1.00
C HIS A 162 -5.94 -2.74 0.47
N ASP A 163 -4.80 -2.76 1.16
CA ASP A 163 -4.65 -3.05 2.58
C ASP A 163 -3.53 -2.21 3.20
N THR A 164 -3.61 -2.03 4.51
CA THR A 164 -2.67 -1.19 5.26
C THR A 164 -1.29 -1.80 5.41
N TYR A 165 -1.21 -3.15 5.47
CA TYR A 165 0.07 -3.84 5.59
C TYR A 165 0.94 -3.62 4.35
N SER A 166 0.39 -3.87 3.15
CA SER A 166 1.10 -3.68 1.89
C SER A 166 1.51 -2.22 1.69
N ALA A 167 0.62 -1.27 2.04
CA ALA A 167 0.90 0.15 1.92
C ALA A 167 2.06 0.62 2.82
N HIS A 168 2.12 0.11 4.05
CA HIS A 168 3.21 0.41 4.99
C HIS A 168 4.51 -0.31 4.59
N GLN A 169 4.42 -1.63 4.39
CA GLN A 169 5.57 -2.49 4.13
C GLN A 169 6.25 -2.15 2.80
N GLY A 170 5.50 -1.77 1.76
CA GLY A 170 6.06 -1.36 0.47
C GLY A 170 6.98 -0.14 0.60
N VAL A 171 6.64 0.81 1.48
CA VAL A 171 7.54 1.93 1.81
C VAL A 171 8.73 1.45 2.63
N GLU A 172 8.46 0.70 3.69
CA GLU A 172 9.48 0.31 4.66
C GLU A 172 10.59 -0.55 4.04
N HIS A 173 10.22 -1.47 3.15
CA HIS A 173 11.16 -2.46 2.59
C HIS A 173 11.66 -2.10 1.19
N ASP A 174 10.82 -1.47 0.36
CA ASP A 174 11.06 -1.30 -1.07
C ASP A 174 11.14 0.19 -1.49
N ASP A 175 11.10 1.09 -0.51
CA ASP A 175 11.12 2.55 -0.73
C ASP A 175 10.05 2.99 -1.74
N MET A 176 8.84 2.41 -1.64
CA MET A 176 7.70 2.75 -2.47
C MET A 176 7.35 4.23 -2.31
N ASN A 177 7.28 4.97 -3.42
CA ASN A 177 7.00 6.40 -3.41
C ASN A 177 5.65 6.77 -4.04
N VAL A 178 4.95 5.82 -4.67
CA VAL A 178 3.61 6.03 -5.23
C VAL A 178 2.67 4.91 -4.80
N LEU A 179 1.60 5.30 -4.11
CA LEU A 179 0.48 4.43 -3.77
C LEU A 179 -0.58 4.48 -4.88
N CYS A 180 -1.02 3.33 -5.37
CA CYS A 180 -2.12 3.22 -6.34
C CYS A 180 -3.32 2.52 -5.69
N VAL A 181 -4.52 3.11 -5.83
CA VAL A 181 -5.76 2.54 -5.28
C VAL A 181 -6.88 2.52 -6.32
N GLY A 182 -7.79 1.57 -6.19
CA GLY A 182 -8.95 1.41 -7.05
C GLY A 182 -10.22 1.94 -6.39
N ALA A 183 -10.85 2.98 -6.96
CA ALA A 183 -12.09 3.55 -6.45
C ALA A 183 -13.31 2.60 -6.54
N ARG A 184 -13.21 1.57 -7.39
CA ARG A 184 -14.22 0.50 -7.50
C ARG A 184 -13.89 -0.71 -6.62
N VAL A 185 -12.78 -0.66 -5.88
CA VAL A 185 -12.28 -1.78 -5.06
C VAL A 185 -12.40 -1.47 -3.58
N ILE A 186 -12.07 -0.24 -3.18
CA ILE A 186 -12.12 0.18 -1.78
C ILE A 186 -13.02 1.41 -1.58
N GLY A 187 -13.60 1.50 -0.40
CA GLY A 187 -14.36 2.68 0.03
C GLY A 187 -13.50 3.74 0.73
N PRO A 188 -14.09 4.93 1.00
CA PRO A 188 -13.36 6.05 1.60
C PRO A 188 -12.71 5.74 2.95
N ASP A 189 -13.36 4.99 3.82
CA ASP A 189 -12.82 4.68 5.16
C ASP A 189 -11.55 3.82 5.06
N LEU A 190 -11.57 2.77 4.22
CA LEU A 190 -10.39 1.95 4.00
C LEU A 190 -9.30 2.74 3.28
N ALA A 191 -9.65 3.61 2.33
CA ALA A 191 -8.69 4.50 1.67
C ALA A 191 -7.97 5.42 2.68
N ARG A 192 -8.68 5.94 3.70
CA ARG A 192 -8.08 6.74 4.78
C ARG A 192 -6.99 5.97 5.51
N GLU A 193 -7.31 4.73 5.92
CA GLU A 193 -6.36 3.88 6.66
C GLU A 193 -5.13 3.54 5.80
N ILE A 194 -5.34 3.20 4.53
CA ILE A 194 -4.28 2.86 3.59
C ILE A 194 -3.37 4.07 3.32
N VAL A 195 -3.94 5.23 3.01
CA VAL A 195 -3.19 6.48 2.78
C VAL A 195 -2.42 6.87 4.04
N SER A 196 -3.05 6.77 5.21
CA SER A 196 -2.39 7.07 6.48
C SER A 196 -1.21 6.13 6.75
N ALA A 197 -1.37 4.82 6.52
CA ALA A 197 -0.31 3.83 6.66
C ALA A 197 0.86 4.10 5.70
N PHE A 198 0.55 4.40 4.44
CA PHE A 198 1.54 4.76 3.42
C PHE A 198 2.33 6.02 3.78
N LEU A 199 1.65 7.10 4.22
CA LEU A 199 2.32 8.35 4.55
C LEU A 199 3.09 8.32 5.86
N ALA A 200 2.66 7.52 6.84
CA ALA A 200 3.36 7.34 8.11
C ALA A 200 4.62 6.50 7.98
N ALA A 201 4.67 5.56 7.04
CA ALA A 201 5.80 4.66 6.86
C ALA A 201 7.08 5.41 6.44
N ARG A 202 8.23 4.85 6.76
CA ARG A 202 9.56 5.35 6.35
C ARG A 202 10.39 4.18 5.88
N TYR A 203 11.20 4.40 4.84
CA TYR A 203 12.15 3.39 4.39
C TYR A 203 13.11 3.04 5.52
N THR A 204 13.25 1.75 5.78
CA THR A 204 14.15 1.22 6.80
C THR A 204 15.34 0.54 6.12
N PRO A 205 16.45 1.25 5.91
CA PRO A 205 17.62 0.68 5.28
C PRO A 205 18.19 -0.44 6.16
N GLY A 206 18.35 -1.61 5.57
CA GLY A 206 18.99 -2.77 6.16
C GLY A 206 19.67 -3.54 5.05
N GLU A 207 20.69 -4.35 5.36
CA GLU A 207 21.47 -5.08 4.37
C GLU A 207 20.58 -5.79 3.33
N ARG A 208 19.54 -6.48 3.80
CA ARG A 208 18.60 -7.20 2.94
C ARG A 208 17.77 -6.27 2.06
N HIS A 209 17.21 -5.17 2.62
CA HIS A 209 16.33 -4.25 1.90
C HIS A 209 17.15 -3.44 0.89
N SER A 210 18.25 -2.84 1.31
CA SER A 210 19.14 -2.07 0.43
C SER A 210 19.64 -2.89 -0.75
N ARG A 211 20.11 -4.13 -0.50
CA ARG A 211 20.56 -5.02 -1.59
C ARG A 211 19.46 -5.34 -2.61
N ARG A 212 18.21 -5.47 -2.17
CA ARG A 212 17.08 -5.73 -3.08
C ARG A 212 16.70 -4.49 -3.86
N LEU A 213 16.59 -3.35 -3.18
CA LEU A 213 16.32 -2.06 -3.82
C LEU A 213 17.38 -1.73 -4.87
N ASP A 214 18.67 -1.95 -4.57
CA ASP A 214 19.76 -1.75 -5.53
C ASP A 214 19.62 -2.62 -6.80
N LYS A 215 19.04 -3.82 -6.66
CA LYS A 215 18.75 -4.67 -7.83
C LYS A 215 17.60 -4.10 -8.66
N VAL A 216 16.55 -3.59 -8.03
CA VAL A 216 15.43 -2.92 -8.72
C VAL A 216 15.94 -1.69 -9.47
N LEU A 217 16.74 -0.85 -8.83
CA LEU A 217 17.33 0.34 -9.45
C LEU A 217 18.28 0.01 -10.60
N ARG A 218 18.99 -1.13 -10.53
CA ARG A 218 19.79 -1.63 -11.68
C ARG A 218 18.91 -2.06 -12.83
N LEU A 219 17.82 -2.80 -12.58
CA LEU A 219 16.87 -3.19 -13.62
C LEU A 219 16.25 -1.98 -14.29
N GLU A 220 15.93 -0.92 -13.51
CA GLU A 220 15.44 0.34 -14.08
C GLU A 220 16.45 1.02 -14.97
N ARG A 221 17.71 1.06 -14.57
CA ARG A 221 18.79 1.76 -15.31
C ARG A 221 19.25 1.00 -16.54
N ASP A 222 19.46 -0.31 -16.40
CA ASP A 222 20.22 -1.13 -17.35
C ASP A 222 19.31 -2.10 -18.14
N GLY A 223 18.06 -2.28 -17.71
CA GLY A 223 17.15 -3.29 -18.26
C GLY A 223 17.63 -4.71 -17.96
N LEU A 224 17.32 -5.65 -18.88
CA LEU A 224 17.76 -7.05 -18.78
C LEU A 224 19.10 -7.32 -19.50
N THR A 225 19.77 -6.27 -20.00
CA THR A 225 21.00 -6.37 -20.80
C THR A 225 22.27 -6.16 -19.97
N GLY A 226 22.13 -6.17 -18.64
CA GLY A 226 23.26 -6.04 -17.71
C GLY A 226 23.87 -7.39 -17.34
#